data_dee0e77ff6bdd6f97e979f8a3bc45c4c
#
_entry.id   dee0e77ff6bdd6f97e979f8a3bc45c4c
#
_cell.length_a   1.000
_cell.length_b   1.000
_cell.length_c   1.000
_cell.angle_alpha   90.00
_cell.angle_beta   90.00
_cell.angle_gamma   90.00
#
_symmetry.space_group_name_H-M   'P 1'
#
loop_
_entity.id
_entity.type
_entity.pdbx_description
1 polymer ?
#
loop_
_entity_poly.entity_id
_entity_poly.type
_entity_poly.pdbx_seq_one_letter_code
_entity_poly.pdbx_strand_id
1 'polypeptide(L)'
;MKLLRHGAFGKEKPGILDQNGSIRDLSEHLSDINGETISENSLKKISSIDLSSLPIVSDDTRLGACVGNVGKFLCIGLNYSDHAAESGMAVPSEPILFSKATSAIVGPNDNIEIPRNSAETDWEVELGIIIGKKAKYINENDADDYIAGYCLVNDVSEREFQLKKEGQWTKGKSCDTFGPTGPYLVTKDEIADVQKLKMYLDVNGKRMQYGSTNTMIFSARYIVYYLSQFMSLNPGDIIATGTPPGVGGGMKPPVFLKAGDKMKLGIEGLGEQNQVCIQG
;
A
#
# COMPACT_ATOMS: atom_id res chain seq x y z
N MET A 1 -9.05 13.62 4.79
CA MET A 1 -7.79 14.00 5.49
C MET A 1 -6.65 13.13 5.00
N LYS A 2 -5.39 13.60 5.13
CA LYS A 2 -4.18 12.82 4.82
C LYS A 2 -3.37 12.63 6.11
N LEU A 3 -3.53 11.48 6.75
CA LEU A 3 -2.82 11.11 7.97
C LEU A 3 -1.50 10.40 7.62
N LEU A 4 -0.47 10.55 8.44
CA LEU A 4 0.85 10.01 8.20
C LEU A 4 1.58 9.71 9.52
N ARG A 5 2.67 8.98 9.43
CA ARG A 5 3.58 8.75 10.56
C ARG A 5 4.98 9.29 10.19
N HIS A 6 5.61 10.03 11.08
CA HIS A 6 6.88 10.69 10.82
C HIS A 6 7.89 10.45 11.95
N GLY A 7 9.18 10.47 11.62
CA GLY A 7 10.26 10.28 12.57
C GLY A 7 11.11 9.04 12.31
N ALA A 8 12.01 8.73 13.23
CA ALA A 8 12.92 7.61 13.13
C ALA A 8 12.16 6.27 13.12
N PHE A 9 12.71 5.26 12.42
CA PHE A 9 12.16 3.91 12.34
C PHE A 9 11.90 3.32 13.74
N GLY A 10 10.69 2.80 13.95
CA GLY A 10 10.24 2.24 15.24
C GLY A 10 9.96 3.28 16.33
N LYS A 11 10.03 4.58 16.01
CA LYS A 11 9.73 5.70 16.92
C LYS A 11 8.89 6.77 16.23
N GLU A 12 8.13 6.36 15.22
CA GLU A 12 7.29 7.26 14.45
C GLU A 12 6.21 7.89 15.35
N LYS A 13 5.86 9.12 15.01
CA LYS A 13 4.80 9.91 15.61
C LYS A 13 3.67 10.15 14.63
N PRO A 14 2.43 10.35 15.10
CA PRO A 14 1.32 10.68 14.23
C PRO A 14 1.41 12.10 13.69
N GLY A 15 1.01 12.28 12.44
CA GLY A 15 0.93 13.56 11.77
C GLY A 15 -0.23 13.65 10.80
N ILE A 16 -0.50 14.86 10.35
CA ILE A 16 -1.51 15.17 9.34
C ILE A 16 -0.95 16.21 8.36
N LEU A 17 -1.28 16.05 7.09
CA LEU A 17 -0.96 17.05 6.08
C LEU A 17 -2.02 18.15 6.11
N ASP A 18 -1.63 19.43 6.27
CA ASP A 18 -2.53 20.57 6.22
C ASP A 18 -2.81 21.02 4.78
N GLN A 19 -3.69 21.98 4.61
CA GLN A 19 -4.09 22.50 3.28
C GLN A 19 -2.95 23.20 2.52
N ASN A 20 -1.90 23.62 3.23
CA ASN A 20 -0.72 24.27 2.63
C ASN A 20 0.37 23.26 2.26
N GLY A 21 0.14 21.97 2.52
CA GLY A 21 1.11 20.90 2.26
C GLY A 21 2.14 20.72 3.39
N SER A 22 1.98 21.39 4.54
CA SER A 22 2.85 21.22 5.70
C SER A 22 2.39 20.05 6.57
N ILE A 23 3.34 19.30 7.11
CA ILE A 23 3.06 18.25 8.08
C ILE A 23 2.88 18.88 9.47
N ARG A 24 1.77 18.53 10.13
CA ARG A 24 1.47 18.94 11.50
C ARG A 24 1.59 17.73 12.44
N ASP A 25 2.27 17.91 13.57
CA ASP A 25 2.44 16.88 14.60
C ASP A 25 1.13 16.70 15.40
N LEU A 26 0.61 15.48 15.46
CA LEU A 26 -0.61 15.12 16.19
C LEU A 26 -0.33 14.47 17.56
N SER A 27 0.92 14.41 18.03
CA SER A 27 1.33 13.66 19.22
C SER A 27 0.64 14.07 20.51
N GLU A 28 0.15 15.33 20.59
CA GLU A 28 -0.63 15.80 21.74
C GLU A 28 -2.08 15.30 21.76
N HIS A 29 -2.57 14.78 20.62
CA HIS A 29 -3.96 14.35 20.43
C HIS A 29 -4.13 12.84 20.34
N LEU A 30 -3.13 12.13 19.83
CA LEU A 30 -3.14 10.67 19.71
C LEU A 30 -1.72 10.09 19.78
N SER A 31 -1.62 8.85 20.25
CA SER A 31 -0.34 8.18 20.42
C SER A 31 0.30 7.71 19.12
N ASP A 32 -0.52 7.30 18.13
CA ASP A 32 -0.06 6.79 16.83
C ASP A 32 -1.24 6.74 15.83
N ILE A 33 -0.94 6.56 14.53
CA ILE A 33 -1.91 6.20 13.51
C ILE A 33 -1.91 4.67 13.40
N ASN A 34 -2.88 4.01 14.02
CA ASN A 34 -3.01 2.55 14.03
C ASN A 34 -4.48 2.11 14.16
N GLY A 35 -4.75 0.81 14.24
CA GLY A 35 -6.11 0.27 14.32
C GLY A 35 -6.98 0.82 15.46
N GLU A 36 -6.40 1.32 16.54
CA GLU A 36 -7.15 1.89 17.66
C GLU A 36 -7.59 3.33 17.40
N THR A 37 -6.87 4.05 16.54
CA THR A 37 -7.02 5.50 16.33
C THR A 37 -7.66 5.88 14.99
N ILE A 38 -7.97 4.93 14.11
CA ILE A 38 -8.58 5.17 12.79
C ILE A 38 -10.04 4.75 12.67
N SER A 39 -10.73 4.54 13.80
CA SER A 39 -12.19 4.36 13.78
C SER A 39 -12.89 5.62 13.26
N GLU A 40 -14.11 5.48 12.72
CA GLU A 40 -14.90 6.63 12.23
C GLU A 40 -15.03 7.74 13.29
N ASN A 41 -15.27 7.38 14.55
CA ASN A 41 -15.37 8.33 15.65
C ASN A 41 -14.02 9.04 15.94
N SER A 42 -12.92 8.31 15.85
CA SER A 42 -11.58 8.89 16.01
C SER A 42 -11.25 9.84 14.86
N LEU A 43 -11.54 9.44 13.62
CA LEU A 43 -11.34 10.29 12.43
C LEU A 43 -12.18 11.58 12.50
N LYS A 44 -13.44 11.51 12.99
CA LYS A 44 -14.27 12.70 13.24
C LYS A 44 -13.66 13.62 14.28
N LYS A 45 -13.06 13.10 15.35
CA LYS A 45 -12.35 13.93 16.34
C LYS A 45 -11.12 14.61 15.73
N ILE A 46 -10.31 13.87 14.98
CA ILE A 46 -9.13 14.43 14.30
C ILE A 46 -9.54 15.55 13.34
N SER A 47 -10.62 15.37 12.57
CA SER A 47 -11.10 16.37 11.62
C SER A 47 -11.58 17.68 12.27
N SER A 48 -11.86 17.69 13.57
CA SER A 48 -12.26 18.88 14.32
C SER A 48 -11.09 19.64 14.96
N ILE A 49 -9.85 19.14 14.84
CA ILE A 49 -8.67 19.81 15.39
C ILE A 49 -8.33 21.05 14.52
N ASP A 50 -8.03 22.15 15.17
CA ASP A 50 -7.45 23.32 14.49
C ASP A 50 -5.98 23.04 14.14
N LEU A 51 -5.74 22.67 12.89
CA LEU A 51 -4.40 22.34 12.40
C LEU A 51 -3.41 23.50 12.47
N SER A 52 -3.90 24.75 12.48
CA SER A 52 -3.02 25.93 12.56
C SER A 52 -2.31 26.07 13.91
N SER A 53 -2.89 25.48 14.96
CA SER A 53 -2.33 25.48 16.31
C SER A 53 -1.26 24.40 16.52
N LEU A 54 -1.16 23.41 15.62
CA LEU A 54 -0.25 22.27 15.80
C LEU A 54 1.19 22.60 15.35
N PRO A 55 2.20 21.99 16.00
CA PRO A 55 3.60 22.15 15.59
C PRO A 55 3.82 21.69 14.14
N ILE A 56 4.63 22.44 13.39
CA ILE A 56 5.09 22.05 12.06
C ILE A 56 6.23 21.05 12.21
N VAL A 57 6.16 19.97 11.43
CA VAL A 57 7.23 18.98 11.29
C VAL A 57 8.13 19.42 10.12
N SER A 58 9.45 19.29 10.27
CA SER A 58 10.39 19.63 9.21
C SER A 58 10.23 18.73 7.98
N ASP A 59 10.33 19.31 6.77
CA ASP A 59 10.11 18.63 5.49
C ASP A 59 11.13 17.51 5.21
N ASP A 60 12.32 17.55 5.84
CA ASP A 60 13.36 16.51 5.74
C ASP A 60 13.15 15.34 6.72
N THR A 61 12.08 15.38 7.54
CA THR A 61 11.77 14.30 8.46
C THR A 61 11.32 13.05 7.70
N ARG A 62 11.93 11.90 8.03
CA ARG A 62 11.54 10.60 7.48
C ARG A 62 10.04 10.34 7.70
N LEU A 63 9.36 9.84 6.67
CA LEU A 63 8.01 9.29 6.79
C LEU A 63 8.11 7.78 7.02
N GLY A 64 7.38 7.28 8.02
CA GLY A 64 7.20 5.86 8.24
C GLY A 64 6.03 5.30 7.44
N ALA A 65 5.78 4.00 7.54
CA ALA A 65 4.54 3.41 7.06
C ALA A 65 3.33 4.17 7.61
N CYS A 66 2.33 4.47 6.77
CA CYS A 66 1.24 5.38 7.13
C CYS A 66 0.30 4.83 8.23
N VAL A 67 0.36 3.52 8.51
CA VAL A 67 -0.35 2.86 9.62
C VAL A 67 0.65 2.02 10.40
N GLY A 68 0.64 2.15 11.72
CA GLY A 68 1.42 1.34 12.66
C GLY A 68 0.67 0.11 13.14
N ASN A 69 1.38 -0.85 13.74
CA ASN A 69 0.83 -2.06 14.36
C ASN A 69 -0.11 -2.85 13.45
N VAL A 70 0.27 -3.00 12.19
CA VAL A 70 -0.52 -3.74 11.18
C VAL A 70 -0.62 -5.21 11.59
N GLY A 71 -1.85 -5.71 11.74
CA GLY A 71 -2.11 -7.09 12.11
C GLY A 71 -1.97 -8.06 10.94
N LYS A 72 -2.52 -7.69 9.77
CA LYS A 72 -2.46 -8.45 8.53
C LYS A 72 -2.10 -7.54 7.36
N PHE A 73 -1.20 -8.02 6.51
CA PHE A 73 -0.93 -7.45 5.21
C PHE A 73 -1.37 -8.47 4.15
N LEU A 74 -2.60 -8.31 3.69
CA LEU A 74 -3.24 -9.17 2.70
C LEU A 74 -3.04 -8.59 1.31
N CYS A 75 -2.98 -9.44 0.29
CA CYS A 75 -2.75 -9.02 -1.10
C CYS A 75 -3.62 -9.82 -2.05
N ILE A 76 -4.03 -9.20 -3.15
CA ILE A 76 -4.82 -9.82 -4.22
C ILE A 76 -3.99 -9.91 -5.49
N GLY A 77 -3.74 -11.12 -5.96
CA GLY A 77 -3.03 -11.37 -7.22
C GLY A 77 -3.95 -11.24 -8.43
N LEU A 78 -3.36 -10.87 -9.59
CA LEU A 78 -4.03 -10.85 -10.92
C LEU A 78 -5.38 -10.10 -10.94
N ASN A 79 -5.46 -8.96 -10.31
CA ASN A 79 -6.71 -8.20 -10.18
C ASN A 79 -6.92 -7.11 -11.25
N TYR A 80 -6.09 -7.05 -12.29
CA TYR A 80 -6.26 -6.10 -13.39
C TYR A 80 -6.43 -6.84 -14.71
N SER A 81 -7.51 -6.56 -15.46
CA SER A 81 -7.86 -7.26 -16.67
C SER A 81 -6.83 -7.11 -17.80
N ASP A 82 -6.23 -5.94 -17.90
CA ASP A 82 -5.14 -5.62 -18.83
C ASP A 82 -3.83 -6.33 -18.43
N HIS A 83 -3.54 -6.48 -17.13
CA HIS A 83 -2.39 -7.26 -16.65
C HIS A 83 -2.58 -8.77 -16.87
N ALA A 84 -3.78 -9.30 -16.67
CA ALA A 84 -4.08 -10.70 -17.00
C ALA A 84 -3.86 -10.98 -18.51
N ALA A 85 -4.28 -10.05 -19.39
CA ALA A 85 -4.05 -10.14 -20.81
C ALA A 85 -2.56 -10.09 -21.19
N GLU A 86 -1.75 -9.20 -20.57
CA GLU A 86 -0.30 -9.11 -20.76
C GLU A 86 0.40 -10.42 -20.38
N SER A 87 0.02 -11.01 -19.27
CA SER A 87 0.60 -12.24 -18.72
C SER A 87 0.14 -13.50 -19.44
N GLY A 88 -0.86 -13.41 -20.33
CA GLY A 88 -1.49 -14.57 -20.99
C GLY A 88 -2.22 -15.49 -20.02
N MET A 89 -2.57 -15.01 -18.84
CA MET A 89 -3.28 -15.77 -17.81
C MET A 89 -4.78 -15.58 -17.94
N ALA A 90 -5.53 -16.63 -17.62
CA ALA A 90 -6.99 -16.54 -17.56
C ALA A 90 -7.41 -15.57 -16.44
N VAL A 91 -8.46 -14.78 -16.69
CA VAL A 91 -9.09 -13.95 -15.67
C VAL A 91 -9.59 -14.86 -14.53
N PRO A 92 -9.16 -14.65 -13.28
CA PRO A 92 -9.58 -15.49 -12.18
C PRO A 92 -11.08 -15.32 -11.90
N SER A 93 -11.76 -16.41 -11.49
CA SER A 93 -13.18 -16.38 -11.13
C SER A 93 -13.44 -15.80 -9.74
N GLU A 94 -12.41 -15.71 -8.90
CA GLU A 94 -12.42 -15.15 -7.55
C GLU A 94 -11.06 -14.54 -7.20
N PRO A 95 -10.98 -13.62 -6.22
CA PRO A 95 -9.72 -12.99 -5.80
C PRO A 95 -8.68 -14.02 -5.36
N ILE A 96 -7.48 -13.97 -5.94
CA ILE A 96 -6.35 -14.81 -5.54
C ILE A 96 -5.71 -14.17 -4.30
N LEU A 97 -6.01 -14.71 -3.13
CA LEU A 97 -5.50 -14.21 -1.86
C LEU A 97 -4.11 -14.75 -1.54
N PHE A 98 -3.20 -13.86 -1.18
CA PHE A 98 -1.94 -14.18 -0.50
C PHE A 98 -1.63 -13.13 0.58
N SER A 99 -0.55 -13.32 1.31
CA SER A 99 -0.15 -12.40 2.38
C SER A 99 1.33 -12.06 2.28
N LYS A 100 1.67 -10.85 2.76
CA LYS A 100 3.03 -10.44 3.09
C LYS A 100 3.20 -10.51 4.62
N ALA A 101 4.40 -10.89 5.08
CA ALA A 101 4.74 -10.73 6.48
C ALA A 101 4.70 -9.23 6.85
N THR A 102 4.18 -8.90 8.03
CA THR A 102 4.13 -7.51 8.47
C THR A 102 5.52 -6.89 8.69
N SER A 103 6.55 -7.73 8.88
CA SER A 103 7.96 -7.32 8.92
C SER A 103 8.48 -6.75 7.59
N ALA A 104 7.79 -6.99 6.48
CA ALA A 104 8.13 -6.39 5.19
C ALA A 104 7.73 -4.90 5.09
N ILE A 105 6.87 -4.41 5.99
CA ILE A 105 6.33 -3.05 5.94
C ILE A 105 7.41 -2.04 6.31
N VAL A 106 7.60 -1.06 5.43
CA VAL A 106 8.50 0.09 5.63
C VAL A 106 7.83 1.39 5.17
N GLY A 107 8.46 2.51 5.44
CA GLY A 107 8.00 3.83 4.99
C GLY A 107 8.08 4.00 3.47
N PRO A 108 7.39 5.02 2.94
CA PRO A 108 7.24 5.24 1.49
C PRO A 108 8.56 5.52 0.78
N ASN A 109 9.54 6.05 1.50
CA ASN A 109 10.82 6.47 0.94
C ASN A 109 12.01 5.70 1.55
N ASP A 110 11.75 4.60 2.27
CA ASP A 110 12.80 3.73 2.80
C ASP A 110 13.43 2.93 1.65
N ASN A 111 14.67 2.51 1.84
CA ASN A 111 15.38 1.70 0.85
C ASN A 111 14.76 0.30 0.71
N ILE A 112 14.85 -0.26 -0.49
CA ILE A 112 14.50 -1.66 -0.77
C ILE A 112 15.77 -2.50 -0.74
N GLU A 113 15.82 -3.48 0.15
CA GLU A 113 16.95 -4.41 0.27
C GLU A 113 16.78 -5.58 -0.69
N ILE A 114 17.65 -5.66 -1.71
CA ILE A 114 17.70 -6.83 -2.61
C ILE A 114 18.15 -8.04 -1.79
N PRO A 115 17.34 -9.11 -1.67
CA PRO A 115 17.69 -10.25 -0.82
C PRO A 115 18.95 -10.97 -1.29
N ARG A 116 19.67 -11.61 -0.37
CA ARG A 116 20.82 -12.45 -0.71
C ARG A 116 20.42 -13.58 -1.65
N ASN A 117 21.28 -13.86 -2.65
CA ASN A 117 21.05 -14.87 -3.68
C ASN A 117 19.76 -14.62 -4.49
N SER A 118 19.32 -13.38 -4.59
CA SER A 118 18.19 -12.93 -5.39
C SER A 118 18.70 -12.29 -6.68
N ALA A 119 17.97 -12.51 -7.77
CA ALA A 119 18.26 -11.92 -9.07
C ALA A 119 16.97 -11.49 -9.81
N GLU A 120 15.81 -11.70 -9.21
CA GLU A 120 14.52 -11.46 -9.87
C GLU A 120 13.60 -10.55 -9.03
N THR A 121 14.19 -9.56 -8.34
CA THR A 121 13.42 -8.55 -7.59
C THR A 121 12.68 -7.62 -8.55
N ASP A 122 11.38 -7.45 -8.35
CA ASP A 122 10.45 -6.76 -9.23
C ASP A 122 9.58 -5.76 -8.44
N TRP A 123 8.90 -4.87 -9.14
CA TRP A 123 8.06 -3.78 -8.63
C TRP A 123 6.59 -3.99 -8.96
N GLU A 124 5.69 -3.47 -8.10
CA GLU A 124 4.25 -3.50 -8.31
C GLU A 124 3.57 -2.30 -7.63
N VAL A 125 3.16 -1.27 -8.39
CA VAL A 125 2.35 -0.19 -7.85
C VAL A 125 0.93 -0.68 -7.58
N GLU A 126 0.43 -0.50 -6.34
CA GLU A 126 -0.87 -1.00 -5.92
C GLU A 126 -1.65 0.01 -5.08
N LEU A 127 -2.98 0.00 -5.24
CA LEU A 127 -3.89 0.61 -4.28
C LEU A 127 -3.91 -0.25 -3.01
N GLY A 128 -3.70 0.36 -1.85
CA GLY A 128 -3.88 -0.26 -0.55
C GLY A 128 -5.19 0.19 0.10
N ILE A 129 -5.98 -0.75 0.63
CA ILE A 129 -7.17 -0.48 1.44
C ILE A 129 -6.77 -0.61 2.90
N ILE A 130 -7.16 0.36 3.75
CA ILE A 130 -6.94 0.31 5.19
C ILE A 130 -8.27 0.08 5.89
N ILE A 131 -8.36 -1.00 6.66
CA ILE A 131 -9.56 -1.36 7.41
C ILE A 131 -9.73 -0.46 8.63
N GLY A 132 -10.90 0.13 8.81
CA GLY A 132 -11.22 1.03 9.93
C GLY A 132 -12.16 0.45 10.97
N LYS A 133 -12.87 -0.63 10.63
CA LYS A 133 -13.82 -1.30 11.49
C LYS A 133 -13.73 -2.81 11.30
N LYS A 134 -13.85 -3.60 12.38
CA LYS A 134 -13.78 -5.06 12.29
C LYS A 134 -14.85 -5.59 11.34
N ALA A 135 -14.46 -6.27 10.27
CA ALA A 135 -15.33 -6.92 9.29
C ALA A 135 -15.23 -8.44 9.41
N LYS A 136 -16.38 -9.11 9.54
CA LYS A 136 -16.52 -10.57 9.51
C LYS A 136 -17.91 -10.92 8.99
N TYR A 137 -17.99 -11.70 7.90
CA TYR A 137 -19.25 -12.09 7.26
C TYR A 137 -20.15 -10.91 6.92
N ILE A 138 -19.56 -9.81 6.43
CA ILE A 138 -20.31 -8.61 6.06
C ILE A 138 -21.04 -8.80 4.74
N ASN A 139 -22.02 -7.94 4.43
CA ASN A 139 -22.59 -7.87 3.09
C ASN A 139 -21.73 -6.98 2.18
N GLU A 140 -21.74 -7.25 0.88
CA GLU A 140 -20.96 -6.46 -0.09
C GLU A 140 -21.37 -4.98 -0.08
N ASN A 141 -22.66 -4.69 0.00
CA ASN A 141 -23.19 -3.33 0.01
C ASN A 141 -22.73 -2.50 1.21
N ASP A 142 -22.35 -3.14 2.31
CA ASP A 142 -21.92 -2.49 3.54
C ASP A 142 -20.38 -2.34 3.62
N ALA A 143 -19.63 -2.89 2.66
CA ALA A 143 -18.17 -3.01 2.76
C ALA A 143 -17.44 -1.67 2.90
N ASP A 144 -17.94 -0.60 2.28
CA ASP A 144 -17.36 0.75 2.39
C ASP A 144 -17.41 1.31 3.83
N ASP A 145 -18.33 0.85 4.68
CA ASP A 145 -18.43 1.27 6.08
C ASP A 145 -17.30 0.71 6.95
N TYR A 146 -16.58 -0.29 6.43
CA TYR A 146 -15.45 -0.94 7.12
C TYR A 146 -14.10 -0.38 6.70
N ILE A 147 -14.04 0.50 5.69
CA ILE A 147 -12.83 1.11 5.17
C ILE A 147 -12.58 2.45 5.87
N ALA A 148 -11.39 2.63 6.45
CA ALA A 148 -10.93 3.92 6.99
C ALA A 148 -10.47 4.86 5.88
N GLY A 149 -9.78 4.31 4.88
CA GLY A 149 -9.21 5.04 3.77
C GLY A 149 -8.30 4.16 2.92
N TYR A 150 -7.47 4.84 2.14
CA TYR A 150 -6.61 4.21 1.13
C TYR A 150 -5.16 4.70 1.27
N CYS A 151 -4.22 3.91 0.78
CA CYS A 151 -2.82 4.29 0.70
C CYS A 151 -2.19 3.78 -0.60
N LEU A 152 -0.99 4.26 -0.90
CA LEU A 152 -0.16 3.72 -1.96
C LEU A 152 0.71 2.59 -1.37
N VAL A 153 0.82 1.48 -2.09
CA VAL A 153 1.67 0.32 -1.75
C VAL A 153 2.61 0.04 -2.92
N ASN A 154 3.84 -0.37 -2.63
CA ASN A 154 4.71 -1.05 -3.59
C ASN A 154 4.80 -2.53 -3.15
N ASP A 155 4.11 -3.44 -3.84
CA ASP A 155 4.17 -4.88 -3.55
C ASP A 155 5.41 -5.50 -4.17
N VAL A 156 6.60 -5.08 -3.67
CA VAL A 156 7.89 -5.58 -4.15
C VAL A 156 7.94 -7.10 -4.03
N SER A 157 8.47 -7.75 -5.06
CA SER A 157 8.40 -9.20 -5.23
C SER A 157 9.75 -9.77 -5.66
N GLU A 158 10.19 -10.86 -5.05
CA GLU A 158 11.27 -11.66 -5.58
C GLU A 158 10.68 -12.86 -6.35
N ARG A 159 10.69 -12.76 -7.67
CA ARG A 159 9.98 -13.71 -8.55
C ARG A 159 10.50 -15.14 -8.46
N GLU A 160 11.82 -15.33 -8.27
CA GLU A 160 12.37 -16.66 -8.08
C GLU A 160 11.80 -17.30 -6.81
N PHE A 161 11.78 -16.55 -5.70
CA PHE A 161 11.27 -17.08 -4.43
C PHE A 161 9.76 -17.31 -4.48
N GLN A 162 9.03 -16.44 -5.19
CA GLN A 162 7.59 -16.51 -5.36
C GLN A 162 7.17 -17.75 -6.20
N LEU A 163 7.82 -17.96 -7.34
CA LEU A 163 7.31 -18.88 -8.37
C LEU A 163 8.12 -20.18 -8.48
N LYS A 164 9.44 -20.13 -8.19
CA LYS A 164 10.34 -21.27 -8.44
C LYS A 164 10.67 -22.08 -7.18
N LYS A 165 10.13 -21.69 -6.01
CA LYS A 165 10.32 -22.37 -4.73
C LYS A 165 9.01 -22.95 -4.22
N GLU A 166 8.50 -23.99 -4.89
CA GLU A 166 7.27 -24.72 -4.59
C GLU A 166 5.99 -23.87 -4.68
N GLY A 167 6.02 -22.76 -5.43
CA GLY A 167 4.84 -21.93 -5.72
C GLY A 167 4.18 -21.27 -4.51
N GLN A 168 4.84 -21.19 -3.35
CA GLN A 168 4.32 -20.48 -2.19
C GLN A 168 4.75 -19.01 -2.26
N TRP A 169 3.83 -18.14 -2.69
CA TRP A 169 4.08 -16.74 -2.99
C TRP A 169 4.65 -15.94 -1.82
N THR A 170 4.22 -16.24 -0.60
CA THR A 170 4.66 -15.54 0.62
C THR A 170 6.18 -15.44 0.73
N LYS A 171 6.95 -16.43 0.28
CA LYS A 171 8.42 -16.41 0.30
C LYS A 171 9.01 -15.25 -0.53
N GLY A 172 8.45 -14.98 -1.71
CA GLY A 172 8.92 -13.90 -2.59
C GLY A 172 8.26 -12.56 -2.30
N LYS A 173 7.21 -12.54 -1.51
CA LYS A 173 6.42 -11.35 -1.17
C LYS A 173 6.76 -10.78 0.22
N SER A 174 7.49 -11.52 1.06
CA SER A 174 7.70 -11.19 2.48
C SER A 174 9.16 -10.92 2.87
N CYS A 175 10.06 -10.71 1.89
CA CYS A 175 11.39 -10.23 2.21
C CYS A 175 11.31 -8.88 2.94
N ASP A 176 12.24 -8.61 3.84
CA ASP A 176 12.29 -7.35 4.55
C ASP A 176 12.31 -6.18 3.56
N THR A 177 11.67 -5.07 3.91
CA THR A 177 11.47 -3.87 3.08
C THR A 177 10.56 -4.01 1.85
N PHE A 178 10.00 -5.18 1.56
CA PHE A 178 9.20 -5.45 0.35
C PHE A 178 7.74 -4.93 0.40
N GLY A 179 7.40 -4.15 1.42
CA GLY A 179 6.06 -3.58 1.61
C GLY A 179 6.06 -2.08 1.94
N PRO A 180 6.68 -1.20 1.13
CA PRO A 180 6.53 0.24 1.33
C PRO A 180 5.06 0.65 1.30
N THR A 181 4.59 1.35 2.35
CA THR A 181 3.21 1.83 2.48
C THR A 181 3.16 3.31 2.84
N GLY A 182 2.25 4.05 2.23
CA GLY A 182 2.13 5.48 2.41
C GLY A 182 2.43 6.26 1.13
N PRO A 183 2.67 7.59 1.18
CA PRO A 183 3.03 8.39 2.36
C PRO A 183 1.87 8.64 3.33
N TYR A 184 0.62 8.52 2.87
CA TYR A 184 -0.54 8.87 3.66
C TYR A 184 -1.53 7.72 3.78
N LEU A 185 -2.24 7.65 4.91
CA LEU A 185 -3.59 7.15 4.97
C LEU A 185 -4.49 8.30 4.52
N VAL A 186 -5.08 8.18 3.34
CA VAL A 186 -6.05 9.15 2.79
C VAL A 186 -7.44 8.66 3.14
N THR A 187 -8.17 9.42 3.96
CA THR A 187 -9.52 9.01 4.38
C THR A 187 -10.48 8.95 3.18
N LYS A 188 -11.45 8.04 3.23
CA LYS A 188 -12.32 7.73 2.07
C LYS A 188 -13.10 8.93 1.53
N ASP A 189 -13.39 9.92 2.36
CA ASP A 189 -14.07 11.17 2.00
C ASP A 189 -13.25 12.08 1.05
N GLU A 190 -11.93 11.92 1.01
CA GLU A 190 -11.04 12.65 0.09
C GLU A 190 -11.00 12.04 -1.32
N ILE A 191 -11.52 10.82 -1.50
CA ILE A 191 -11.45 10.07 -2.76
C ILE A 191 -12.85 9.96 -3.36
N ALA A 192 -13.09 10.72 -4.44
CA ALA A 192 -14.40 10.77 -5.08
C ALA A 192 -14.85 9.41 -5.66
N ASP A 193 -13.94 8.67 -6.30
CA ASP A 193 -14.18 7.34 -6.86
C ASP A 193 -12.89 6.53 -6.88
N VAL A 194 -12.76 5.61 -5.92
CA VAL A 194 -11.56 4.76 -5.80
C VAL A 194 -11.33 3.85 -7.00
N GLN A 195 -12.37 3.59 -7.81
CA GLN A 195 -12.27 2.77 -9.02
C GLN A 195 -11.90 3.57 -10.27
N LYS A 196 -11.43 4.84 -10.14
CA LYS A 196 -11.03 5.69 -11.28
C LYS A 196 -9.70 6.43 -11.07
N LEU A 197 -8.86 5.93 -10.18
CA LEU A 197 -7.57 6.56 -9.88
C LEU A 197 -6.52 6.15 -10.91
N LYS A 198 -5.77 7.12 -11.43
CA LYS A 198 -4.59 6.88 -12.26
C LYS A 198 -3.43 6.47 -11.37
N MET A 199 -2.59 5.57 -11.87
CA MET A 199 -1.44 5.06 -11.14
C MET A 199 -0.25 4.83 -12.07
N TYR A 200 0.95 4.98 -11.53
CA TYR A 200 2.18 4.82 -12.30
C TYR A 200 3.36 4.36 -11.45
N LEU A 201 4.35 3.78 -12.12
CA LEU A 201 5.66 3.49 -11.54
C LEU A 201 6.76 3.71 -12.57
N ASP A 202 7.80 4.40 -12.15
CA ASP A 202 9.02 4.66 -12.92
C ASP A 202 10.21 3.94 -12.27
N VAL A 203 11.08 3.34 -13.08
CA VAL A 203 12.39 2.83 -12.67
C VAL A 203 13.46 3.61 -13.39
N ASN A 204 14.38 4.23 -12.65
CA ASN A 204 15.45 5.07 -13.18
C ASN A 204 14.95 6.17 -14.15
N GLY A 205 13.79 6.75 -13.83
CA GLY A 205 13.14 7.80 -14.63
C GLY A 205 12.42 7.30 -15.88
N LYS A 206 12.40 5.98 -16.14
CA LYS A 206 11.64 5.39 -17.25
C LYS A 206 10.30 4.86 -16.74
N ARG A 207 9.19 5.27 -17.38
CA ARG A 207 7.86 4.76 -17.09
C ARG A 207 7.78 3.27 -17.38
N MET A 208 7.51 2.47 -16.34
CA MET A 208 7.37 1.02 -16.41
C MET A 208 5.91 0.59 -16.29
N GLN A 209 5.18 1.15 -15.33
CA GLN A 209 3.75 0.91 -15.18
C GLN A 209 2.96 2.21 -15.37
N TYR A 210 1.84 2.11 -16.06
CA TYR A 210 0.84 3.17 -16.17
C TYR A 210 -0.53 2.53 -16.33
N GLY A 211 -1.43 2.78 -15.40
CA GLY A 211 -2.74 2.14 -15.36
C GLY A 211 -3.77 2.96 -14.58
N SER A 212 -4.88 2.33 -14.33
CA SER A 212 -5.97 2.91 -13.54
C SER A 212 -6.73 1.82 -12.81
N THR A 213 -7.21 2.13 -11.62
CA THR A 213 -8.07 1.23 -10.84
C THR A 213 -9.40 0.89 -11.54
N ASN A 214 -9.72 1.55 -12.66
CA ASN A 214 -10.91 1.23 -13.45
C ASN A 214 -10.82 -0.11 -14.22
N THR A 215 -9.60 -0.68 -14.36
CA THR A 215 -9.39 -1.99 -14.98
C THR A 215 -9.30 -3.14 -13.95
N MET A 216 -9.55 -2.86 -12.67
CA MET A 216 -9.69 -3.89 -11.65
C MET A 216 -10.80 -4.88 -12.02
N ILE A 217 -10.51 -6.19 -11.87
CA ILE A 217 -11.48 -7.28 -12.04
C ILE A 217 -12.42 -7.31 -10.84
N PHE A 218 -11.86 -7.24 -9.64
CA PHE A 218 -12.59 -7.19 -8.37
C PHE A 218 -12.42 -5.82 -7.74
N SER A 219 -13.51 -5.11 -7.52
CA SER A 219 -13.49 -3.78 -6.91
C SER A 219 -12.98 -3.79 -5.47
N ALA A 220 -12.52 -2.64 -4.97
CA ALA A 220 -12.11 -2.48 -3.57
C ALA A 220 -13.20 -2.95 -2.59
N ARG A 221 -14.46 -2.60 -2.85
CA ARG A 221 -15.63 -3.03 -2.08
C ARG A 221 -15.78 -4.56 -2.07
N TYR A 222 -15.74 -5.17 -3.25
CA TYR A 222 -15.86 -6.61 -3.39
C TYR A 222 -14.75 -7.37 -2.66
N ILE A 223 -13.51 -6.89 -2.74
CA ILE A 223 -12.36 -7.49 -2.04
C ILE A 223 -12.59 -7.51 -0.53
N VAL A 224 -13.01 -6.41 0.09
CA VAL A 224 -13.27 -6.34 1.54
C VAL A 224 -14.40 -7.31 1.93
N TYR A 225 -15.50 -7.32 1.18
CA TYR A 225 -16.59 -8.28 1.36
C TYR A 225 -16.07 -9.72 1.28
N TYR A 226 -15.40 -10.08 0.17
CA TYR A 226 -14.92 -11.42 -0.11
C TYR A 226 -14.00 -11.93 0.99
N LEU A 227 -12.97 -11.17 1.37
CA LEU A 227 -12.02 -11.56 2.41
C LEU A 227 -12.68 -11.74 3.77
N SER A 228 -13.72 -10.95 4.08
CA SER A 228 -14.47 -11.05 5.33
C SER A 228 -15.21 -12.37 5.49
N GLN A 229 -15.45 -13.13 4.41
CA GLN A 229 -16.10 -14.43 4.43
C GLN A 229 -15.16 -15.54 4.94
N PHE A 230 -13.86 -15.34 4.89
CA PHE A 230 -12.86 -16.35 5.30
C PHE A 230 -12.22 -16.00 6.65
N MET A 231 -12.05 -14.72 6.95
CA MET A 231 -11.38 -14.28 8.18
C MET A 231 -11.91 -12.95 8.68
N SER A 232 -11.66 -12.64 9.96
CA SER A 232 -11.90 -11.30 10.47
C SER A 232 -10.85 -10.34 9.91
N LEU A 233 -11.28 -9.24 9.30
CA LEU A 233 -10.45 -8.10 9.01
C LEU A 233 -10.54 -7.15 10.21
N ASN A 234 -9.41 -6.74 10.75
CA ASN A 234 -9.35 -5.87 11.93
C ASN A 234 -8.95 -4.45 11.54
N PRO A 235 -9.32 -3.43 12.32
CA PRO A 235 -8.83 -2.07 12.11
C PRO A 235 -7.29 -2.04 12.03
N GLY A 236 -6.76 -1.32 11.05
CA GLY A 236 -5.32 -1.25 10.77
C GLY A 236 -4.79 -2.35 9.85
N ASP A 237 -5.56 -3.40 9.52
CA ASP A 237 -5.17 -4.35 8.47
C ASP A 237 -5.08 -3.62 7.12
N ILE A 238 -4.09 -4.01 6.31
CA ILE A 238 -3.87 -3.46 4.97
C ILE A 238 -4.17 -4.54 3.93
N ILE A 239 -4.84 -4.14 2.84
CA ILE A 239 -5.12 -5.01 1.70
C ILE A 239 -4.57 -4.34 0.44
N ALA A 240 -3.50 -4.88 -0.14
CA ALA A 240 -3.00 -4.51 -1.46
C ALA A 240 -3.86 -5.18 -2.53
N THR A 241 -4.27 -4.43 -3.58
CA THR A 241 -5.40 -4.82 -4.43
C THR A 241 -5.01 -5.31 -5.81
N GLY A 242 -3.73 -5.57 -6.04
CA GLY A 242 -3.20 -5.96 -7.34
C GLY A 242 -2.59 -4.79 -8.10
N THR A 243 -1.84 -5.10 -9.13
CA THR A 243 -1.02 -4.17 -9.92
C THR A 243 -1.46 -4.13 -11.38
N PRO A 244 -1.35 -2.96 -12.07
CA PRO A 244 -1.57 -2.86 -13.51
C PRO A 244 -0.40 -3.45 -14.31
N PRO A 245 -0.49 -3.55 -15.67
CA PRO A 245 0.59 -4.02 -16.54
C PRO A 245 1.90 -3.27 -16.37
N GLY A 246 3.02 -3.92 -16.77
CA GLY A 246 4.35 -3.32 -16.83
C GLY A 246 5.28 -3.73 -15.70
N VAL A 247 4.98 -4.85 -15.02
CA VAL A 247 5.93 -5.48 -14.08
C VAL A 247 7.14 -6.05 -14.84
N GLY A 248 8.31 -6.03 -14.19
CA GLY A 248 9.55 -6.44 -14.81
C GLY A 248 9.58 -7.90 -15.26
N GLY A 249 8.99 -8.80 -14.46
CA GLY A 249 8.88 -10.22 -14.79
C GLY A 249 8.01 -10.53 -16.01
N GLY A 250 7.08 -9.64 -16.37
CA GLY A 250 6.24 -9.74 -17.59
C GLY A 250 6.91 -9.25 -18.88
N MET A 251 8.05 -8.56 -18.78
CA MET A 251 8.74 -8.01 -19.95
C MET A 251 9.45 -9.08 -20.77
N LYS A 252 9.75 -8.76 -22.02
CA LYS A 252 10.48 -9.66 -22.95
C LYS A 252 11.68 -8.92 -23.56
N PRO A 253 12.93 -9.19 -23.10
CA PRO A 253 13.28 -10.07 -21.97
C PRO A 253 12.87 -9.47 -20.61
N PRO A 254 12.72 -10.29 -19.55
CA PRO A 254 12.43 -9.82 -18.20
C PRO A 254 13.49 -8.81 -17.69
N VAL A 255 13.03 -7.84 -16.90
CA VAL A 255 13.88 -6.80 -16.29
C VAL A 255 13.67 -6.82 -14.79
N PHE A 256 14.74 -6.86 -14.00
CA PHE A 256 14.69 -6.91 -12.56
C PHE A 256 15.53 -5.81 -11.92
N LEU A 257 15.16 -5.42 -10.71
CA LEU A 257 15.84 -4.39 -9.92
C LEU A 257 17.22 -4.85 -9.48
N LYS A 258 18.12 -3.88 -9.40
CA LYS A 258 19.50 -4.05 -8.92
C LYS A 258 19.82 -2.97 -7.89
N ALA A 259 20.82 -3.22 -7.05
CA ALA A 259 21.34 -2.21 -6.15
C ALA A 259 21.73 -0.94 -6.94
N GLY A 260 21.31 0.23 -6.47
CA GLY A 260 21.44 1.52 -7.12
C GLY A 260 20.24 1.96 -7.96
N ASP A 261 19.33 1.04 -8.32
CA ASP A 261 18.10 1.42 -9.03
C ASP A 261 17.19 2.28 -8.15
N LYS A 262 16.51 3.22 -8.80
CA LYS A 262 15.59 4.16 -8.16
C LYS A 262 14.17 3.94 -8.69
N MET A 263 13.24 3.81 -7.78
CA MET A 263 11.81 3.74 -8.11
C MET A 263 11.11 5.02 -7.69
N LYS A 264 10.22 5.51 -8.55
CA LYS A 264 9.24 6.53 -8.21
C LYS A 264 7.86 6.04 -8.62
N LEU A 265 6.90 6.03 -7.71
CA LEU A 265 5.55 5.57 -8.00
C LEU A 265 4.52 6.47 -7.33
N GLY A 266 3.31 6.47 -7.88
CA GLY A 266 2.22 7.32 -7.38
C GLY A 266 0.85 6.83 -7.81
N ILE A 267 -0.14 7.20 -7.00
CA ILE A 267 -1.57 7.06 -7.31
C ILE A 267 -2.23 8.41 -7.09
N GLU A 268 -3.11 8.78 -8.02
CA GLU A 268 -3.87 10.04 -7.97
C GLU A 268 -4.56 10.22 -6.61
N GLY A 269 -4.31 11.35 -5.94
CA GLY A 269 -4.86 11.66 -4.61
C GLY A 269 -4.14 11.02 -3.43
N LEU A 270 -3.34 9.96 -3.62
CA LEU A 270 -2.70 9.19 -2.53
C LEU A 270 -1.24 9.58 -2.27
N GLY A 271 -0.63 10.41 -3.13
CA GLY A 271 0.76 10.83 -3.01
C GLY A 271 1.73 9.98 -3.81
N GLU A 272 3.02 10.13 -3.52
CA GLU A 272 4.12 9.47 -4.24
C GLU A 272 5.08 8.78 -3.25
N GLN A 273 5.77 7.77 -3.73
CA GLN A 273 6.87 7.10 -3.03
C GLN A 273 8.14 7.17 -3.88
N ASN A 274 9.31 7.23 -3.20
CA ASN A 274 10.62 7.24 -3.84
C ASN A 274 11.56 6.27 -3.09
N GLN A 275 11.93 5.16 -3.71
CA GLN A 275 12.82 4.17 -3.10
C GLN A 275 14.14 4.08 -3.87
N VAL A 276 15.19 3.68 -3.16
CA VAL A 276 16.46 3.27 -3.73
C VAL A 276 16.72 1.82 -3.36
N CYS A 277 17.07 0.99 -4.35
CA CYS A 277 17.45 -0.38 -4.09
C CYS A 277 18.88 -0.44 -3.55
N ILE A 278 19.09 -1.18 -2.47
CA ILE A 278 20.41 -1.45 -1.89
C ILE A 278 20.64 -2.96 -1.82
N GLN A 279 21.90 -3.37 -1.64
CA GLN A 279 22.20 -4.79 -1.44
C GLN A 279 21.96 -5.18 0.02
N GLY A 280 21.20 -6.26 0.28
CA GLY A 280 20.96 -6.87 1.59
C GLY A 280 22.07 -7.83 2.03
#